data_f706a61b2d6d8062baf85ae415fc3b53
#
_entry.id   f706a61b2d6d8062baf85ae415fc3b53
#
_cell.length_a   1.000
_cell.length_b   1.000
_cell.length_c   1.000
_cell.angle_alpha   90.00
_cell.angle_beta   90.00
_cell.angle_gamma   90.00
#
_symmetry.space_group_name_H-M   'P 1'
#
loop_
_entity.id
_entity.type
_entity.pdbx_description
1 polymer ?
#
loop_
_entity_poly.entity_id
_entity_poly.type
_entity_poly.pdbx_seq_one_letter_code
_entity_poly.pdbx_strand_id
1 'polypeptide(L)'
;EADGTIILSNDGNGIDIAKHPEYDVWIPELIFGHLRTSTNYDKSEKRIVGGKNGFGFKLALIWSTYGRIETVDHRRGLKYVQEFRGNLDVIEEPVITKVPKSSKPYTKVLFKPDYARLGLQGLDANMVALFKKRVCDIAAVTDHSIKSVKVGFNDELVPVKNFQQYVDRYVGSKGETKRIYETTDERWEYAVALAPNQEFTQVSFVNGICTFKGGKHVDYIMGQITRKLCDYIEKRKKIKVSPTAIKEQIMLFLRCDVVNPSFDSQTKDYMNTPSAKFGSTCQVSDTFIEKIAKLGVMDVACSLIEAKDNKLA
;
A
#
# COMPACT_ATOMS: atom_id res chain seq x y z
N GLU A 1 -15.08 3.00 16.72
CA GLU A 1 -16.05 3.13 17.79
C GLU A 1 -17.14 4.15 17.43
N ALA A 2 -18.29 4.05 18.08
CA ALA A 2 -19.44 4.94 17.82
C ALA A 2 -19.16 6.42 18.12
N ASP A 3 -18.22 6.71 19.02
CA ASP A 3 -17.79 8.06 19.37
C ASP A 3 -16.75 8.67 18.45
N GLY A 4 -16.40 7.98 17.35
CA GLY A 4 -15.37 8.40 16.39
C GLY A 4 -13.95 8.03 16.78
N THR A 5 -13.74 7.26 17.84
CA THR A 5 -12.41 6.73 18.21
C THR A 5 -11.97 5.65 17.23
N ILE A 6 -10.71 5.72 16.82
CA ILE A 6 -10.09 4.78 15.89
C ILE A 6 -9.09 3.92 16.67
N ILE A 7 -9.16 2.61 16.48
CA ILE A 7 -8.29 1.64 17.14
C ILE A 7 -7.58 0.79 16.07
N LEU A 8 -6.26 0.71 16.17
CA LEU A 8 -5.44 -0.19 15.34
C LEU A 8 -4.68 -1.14 16.27
N SER A 9 -4.67 -2.40 15.91
CA SER A 9 -4.03 -3.44 16.70
C SER A 9 -3.29 -4.42 15.80
N ASN A 10 -2.13 -4.88 16.22
CA ASN A 10 -1.40 -5.97 15.60
C ASN A 10 -0.82 -6.90 16.65
N ASP A 11 -0.68 -8.17 16.30
CA ASP A 11 -0.10 -9.23 17.14
C ASP A 11 1.36 -9.52 16.78
N GLY A 12 2.09 -8.50 16.36
CA GLY A 12 3.54 -8.56 16.15
C GLY A 12 4.32 -8.69 17.46
N ASN A 13 5.64 -8.53 17.37
CA ASN A 13 6.55 -8.74 18.52
C ASN A 13 6.43 -7.70 19.64
N GLY A 14 5.55 -6.71 19.51
CA GLY A 14 5.48 -5.58 20.42
C GLY A 14 6.62 -4.59 20.20
N ILE A 15 6.75 -3.64 21.11
CA ILE A 15 7.80 -2.62 21.11
C ILE A 15 8.66 -2.83 22.35
N ASP A 16 9.96 -2.68 22.21
CA ASP A 16 10.90 -2.77 23.33
C ASP A 16 10.54 -1.76 24.43
N ILE A 17 10.21 -2.26 25.61
CA ILE A 17 9.93 -1.43 26.79
C ILE A 17 11.24 -1.22 27.54
N ALA A 18 12.02 -0.28 27.02
CA ALA A 18 13.31 0.15 27.56
C ALA A 18 13.50 1.64 27.26
N LYS A 19 14.38 2.29 28.01
CA LYS A 19 14.77 3.66 27.72
C LYS A 19 15.78 3.72 26.59
N HIS A 20 15.65 4.75 25.74
CA HIS A 20 16.63 5.00 24.68
C HIS A 20 17.95 5.46 25.30
N PRO A 21 19.10 4.91 24.86
CA PRO A 21 20.40 5.20 25.49
C PRO A 21 20.81 6.67 25.46
N GLU A 22 20.45 7.41 24.42
CA GLU A 22 20.85 8.82 24.24
C GLU A 22 19.86 9.82 24.82
N TYR A 23 18.55 9.51 24.82
CA TYR A 23 17.50 10.48 25.15
C TYR A 23 16.87 10.29 26.52
N ASP A 24 17.18 9.21 27.23
CA ASP A 24 16.59 8.84 28.52
C ASP A 24 15.04 8.86 28.51
N VAL A 25 14.45 8.58 27.37
CA VAL A 25 13.01 8.49 27.14
C VAL A 25 12.65 7.04 26.81
N TRP A 26 11.49 6.57 27.24
CA TRP A 26 11.01 5.25 26.87
C TRP A 26 10.86 5.13 25.35
N ILE A 27 11.32 4.01 24.78
CA ILE A 27 11.25 3.78 23.32
C ILE A 27 9.83 3.94 22.78
N PRO A 28 8.76 3.40 23.41
CA PRO A 28 7.40 3.64 22.93
C PRO A 28 7.01 5.12 22.94
N GLU A 29 7.36 5.88 23.97
CA GLU A 29 7.11 7.33 24.01
C GLU A 29 7.85 8.06 22.88
N LEU A 30 9.11 7.69 22.66
CA LEU A 30 9.92 8.28 21.60
C LEU A 30 9.28 8.05 20.20
N ILE A 31 8.77 6.85 19.97
CA ILE A 31 8.12 6.48 18.69
C ILE A 31 6.84 7.27 18.47
N PHE A 32 5.98 7.41 19.47
CA PHE A 32 4.65 7.97 19.32
C PHE A 32 4.52 9.43 19.73
N GLY A 33 5.33 9.89 20.68
CA GLY A 33 5.22 11.20 21.31
C GLY A 33 6.20 12.27 20.79
N HIS A 34 7.27 11.88 20.08
CA HIS A 34 8.32 12.79 19.66
C HIS A 34 8.54 12.80 18.16
N LEU A 35 8.78 13.97 17.57
CA LEU A 35 8.99 14.13 16.14
C LEU A 35 10.42 13.72 15.72
N ARG A 36 10.55 13.28 14.47
CA ARG A 36 11.82 12.93 13.83
C ARG A 36 12.63 11.87 14.54
N THR A 37 11.98 10.83 15.03
CA THR A 37 12.60 9.72 15.75
C THR A 37 12.67 8.42 14.94
N SER A 38 12.71 8.52 13.61
CA SER A 38 12.82 7.35 12.74
C SER A 38 14.23 6.78 12.75
N THR A 39 14.34 5.45 12.74
CA THR A 39 15.60 4.74 12.49
C THR A 39 15.96 4.67 11.01
N ASN A 40 15.12 5.19 10.11
CA ASN A 40 15.24 5.08 8.65
C ASN A 40 15.96 6.28 8.00
N TYR A 41 16.65 7.11 8.79
CA TYR A 41 17.39 8.26 8.25
C TYR A 41 18.70 7.89 7.57
N ASP A 42 19.32 6.77 7.95
CA ASP A 42 20.57 6.32 7.35
C ASP A 42 20.33 5.85 5.90
N LYS A 43 20.84 6.62 4.95
CA LYS A 43 20.72 6.34 3.51
C LYS A 43 21.71 5.29 3.02
N SER A 44 22.72 4.94 3.79
CA SER A 44 23.70 3.91 3.45
C SER A 44 23.09 2.51 3.57
N GLU A 45 22.10 2.34 4.41
CA GLU A 45 21.37 1.08 4.55
C GLU A 45 20.31 0.92 3.45
N LYS A 46 20.36 -0.22 2.78
CA LYS A 46 19.34 -0.62 1.80
C LYS A 46 18.14 -1.19 2.53
N ARG A 47 17.05 -0.43 2.60
CA ARG A 47 15.81 -0.82 3.30
C ARG A 47 14.62 -0.86 2.36
N ILE A 48 13.81 -1.89 2.53
CA ILE A 48 12.52 -2.04 1.86
C ILE A 48 11.42 -1.70 2.87
N VAL A 49 11.27 -0.41 3.14
CA VAL A 49 10.27 0.12 4.09
C VAL A 49 9.56 1.33 3.50
N GLY A 50 8.34 1.56 3.93
CA GLY A 50 7.56 2.73 3.51
C GLY A 50 7.83 3.99 4.34
N GLY A 51 8.20 3.84 5.61
CA GLY A 51 8.47 4.95 6.53
C GLY A 51 9.89 5.48 6.40
N LYS A 52 10.06 6.81 6.47
CA LYS A 52 11.37 7.48 6.41
C LYS A 52 11.56 8.49 7.52
N ASN A 53 10.65 9.42 7.66
CA ASN A 53 10.85 10.63 8.46
C ASN A 53 10.31 10.54 9.89
N GLY A 54 9.59 9.48 10.24
CA GLY A 54 9.00 9.32 11.57
C GLY A 54 7.91 10.32 11.92
N PHE A 55 7.20 10.85 10.92
CA PHE A 55 6.11 11.80 11.15
C PHE A 55 4.72 11.17 11.23
N GLY A 56 4.50 10.05 10.56
CA GLY A 56 3.16 9.56 10.22
C GLY A 56 2.17 9.53 11.39
N PHE A 57 2.42 8.67 12.37
CA PHE A 57 1.49 8.51 13.47
C PHE A 57 1.48 9.71 14.43
N LYS A 58 2.60 10.41 14.57
CA LYS A 58 2.70 11.61 15.42
C LYS A 58 1.82 12.74 14.92
N LEU A 59 1.68 12.89 13.60
CA LEU A 59 0.72 13.83 13.01
C LEU A 59 -0.72 13.44 13.36
N ALA A 60 -1.04 12.14 13.39
CA ALA A 60 -2.36 11.69 13.84
C ALA A 60 -2.63 12.08 15.30
N LEU A 61 -1.65 11.95 16.19
CA LEU A 61 -1.79 12.37 17.59
C LEU A 61 -1.89 13.89 17.75
N ILE A 62 -1.13 14.68 16.98
CA ILE A 62 -1.22 16.15 16.96
C ILE A 62 -2.62 16.62 16.53
N TRP A 63 -3.29 15.86 15.68
CA TRP A 63 -4.65 16.11 15.23
C TRP A 63 -5.70 15.27 15.97
N SER A 64 -5.38 14.86 17.20
CA SER A 64 -6.27 14.07 18.06
C SER A 64 -6.41 14.69 19.45
N THR A 65 -7.62 14.74 19.94
CA THR A 65 -7.89 15.22 21.31
C THR A 65 -7.40 14.23 22.37
N TYR A 66 -7.38 12.95 22.02
CA TYR A 66 -6.93 11.87 22.87
C TYR A 66 -6.20 10.80 22.08
N GLY A 67 -5.15 10.24 22.67
CA GLY A 67 -4.41 9.10 22.15
C GLY A 67 -3.97 8.17 23.27
N ARG A 68 -3.84 6.88 22.94
CA ARG A 68 -3.36 5.87 23.86
C ARG A 68 -2.59 4.80 23.11
N ILE A 69 -1.43 4.45 23.62
CA ILE A 69 -0.66 3.32 23.12
C ILE A 69 -0.57 2.24 24.19
N GLU A 70 -0.59 1.00 23.75
CA GLU A 70 -0.46 -0.17 24.59
C GLU A 70 0.39 -1.19 23.86
N THR A 71 1.42 -1.71 24.51
CA THR A 71 2.28 -2.74 23.93
C THR A 71 2.75 -3.71 25.00
N VAL A 72 2.95 -4.96 24.60
CA VAL A 72 3.53 -6.00 25.45
C VAL A 72 4.88 -6.43 24.88
N ASP A 73 5.90 -6.27 25.68
CA ASP A 73 7.25 -6.79 25.45
C ASP A 73 7.41 -8.11 26.20
N HIS A 74 7.16 -9.23 25.52
CA HIS A 74 7.24 -10.55 26.13
C HIS A 74 8.67 -10.95 26.52
N ARG A 75 9.69 -10.38 25.87
CA ARG A 75 11.10 -10.66 26.17
C ARG A 75 11.48 -10.12 27.54
N ARG A 76 10.99 -8.91 27.87
CA ARG A 76 11.21 -8.27 29.17
C ARG A 76 10.12 -8.58 30.19
N GLY A 77 9.01 -9.19 29.76
CA GLY A 77 7.87 -9.49 30.62
C GLY A 77 7.17 -8.22 31.13
N LEU A 78 7.02 -7.23 30.27
CA LEU A 78 6.45 -5.93 30.58
C LEU A 78 5.29 -5.57 29.66
N LYS A 79 4.34 -4.84 30.21
CA LYS A 79 3.26 -4.16 29.49
C LYS A 79 3.38 -2.67 29.72
N TYR A 80 3.24 -1.90 28.64
CA TYR A 80 3.33 -0.44 28.61
C TYR A 80 2.02 0.15 28.15
N VAL A 81 1.50 1.13 28.91
CA VAL A 81 0.33 1.92 28.54
C VAL A 81 0.67 3.39 28.76
N GLN A 82 0.47 4.22 27.75
CA GLN A 82 0.68 5.66 27.84
C GLN A 82 -0.45 6.39 27.14
N GLU A 83 -0.91 7.47 27.75
CA GLU A 83 -1.94 8.35 27.22
C GLU A 83 -1.37 9.70 26.79
N PHE A 84 -1.98 10.25 25.76
CA PHE A 84 -1.66 11.56 25.19
C PHE A 84 -2.95 12.38 25.12
N ARG A 85 -2.88 13.66 25.45
CA ARG A 85 -4.06 14.52 25.51
C ARG A 85 -3.80 15.86 24.83
N GLY A 86 -4.88 16.53 24.44
CA GLY A 86 -4.83 17.90 23.96
C GLY A 86 -3.93 18.08 22.74
N ASN A 87 -4.11 17.28 21.69
CA ASN A 87 -3.33 17.40 20.47
C ASN A 87 -1.82 17.19 20.69
N LEU A 88 -1.48 16.25 21.56
CA LEU A 88 -0.12 15.92 21.98
C LEU A 88 0.57 17.00 22.85
N ASP A 89 -0.16 17.98 23.36
CA ASP A 89 0.38 18.96 24.32
C ASP A 89 0.68 18.32 25.68
N VAL A 90 -0.06 17.27 26.03
CA VAL A 90 0.14 16.52 27.27
C VAL A 90 0.57 15.10 26.95
N ILE A 91 1.75 14.73 27.40
CA ILE A 91 2.28 13.37 27.37
C ILE A 91 2.26 12.87 28.82
N GLU A 92 1.30 11.98 29.13
CA GLU A 92 1.16 11.43 30.48
C GLU A 92 2.34 10.48 30.80
N GLU A 93 2.64 10.30 32.07
CA GLU A 93 3.59 9.29 32.51
C GLU A 93 3.09 7.88 32.11
N PRO A 94 3.95 7.02 31.56
CA PRO A 94 3.55 5.68 31.20
C PRO A 94 3.30 4.82 32.43
N VAL A 95 2.32 3.93 32.34
CA VAL A 95 2.07 2.88 33.30
C VAL A 95 2.71 1.60 32.79
N ILE A 96 3.73 1.12 33.52
CA ILE A 96 4.48 -0.10 33.18
C ILE A 96 4.19 -1.16 34.23
N THR A 97 3.70 -2.31 33.78
CA THR A 97 3.36 -3.44 34.67
C THR A 97 4.07 -4.71 34.24
N LYS A 98 4.33 -5.60 35.17
CA LYS A 98 4.88 -6.92 34.90
C LYS A 98 3.80 -7.82 34.32
N VAL A 99 4.16 -8.59 33.28
CA VAL A 99 3.33 -9.65 32.71
C VAL A 99 4.14 -10.94 32.61
N PRO A 100 3.49 -12.12 32.61
CA PRO A 100 4.18 -13.38 32.39
C PRO A 100 4.94 -13.35 31.05
N LYS A 101 6.11 -13.94 30.97
CA LYS A 101 6.89 -14.08 29.71
C LYS A 101 6.16 -14.91 28.65
N SER A 102 5.18 -15.70 29.06
CA SER A 102 4.27 -16.44 28.18
C SER A 102 3.18 -15.56 27.54
N SER A 103 3.07 -14.28 27.95
CA SER A 103 2.10 -13.35 27.40
C SER A 103 2.36 -13.13 25.91
N LYS A 104 1.30 -13.15 25.11
CA LYS A 104 1.41 -12.87 23.68
C LYS A 104 1.77 -11.40 23.47
N PRO A 105 2.80 -11.11 22.68
CA PRO A 105 3.15 -9.73 22.36
C PRO A 105 2.09 -9.11 21.41
N TYR A 106 1.89 -7.83 21.53
CA TYR A 106 1.03 -7.05 20.64
C TYR A 106 1.34 -5.56 20.77
N THR A 107 0.85 -4.80 19.82
CA THR A 107 0.78 -3.33 19.90
C THR A 107 -0.62 -2.87 19.52
N LYS A 108 -1.18 -2.01 20.36
CA LYS A 108 -2.50 -1.42 20.14
C LYS A 108 -2.38 0.10 20.26
N VAL A 109 -2.94 0.77 19.28
CA VAL A 109 -2.96 2.22 19.20
C VAL A 109 -4.40 2.67 19.09
N LEU A 110 -4.76 3.64 19.91
CA LEU A 110 -6.09 4.22 19.97
C LEU A 110 -5.96 5.73 19.90
N PHE A 111 -6.77 6.39 19.08
CA PHE A 111 -6.81 7.84 19.04
C PHE A 111 -8.20 8.35 18.63
N LYS A 112 -8.54 9.51 19.12
CA LYS A 112 -9.75 10.23 18.74
C LYS A 112 -9.36 11.50 17.98
N PRO A 113 -9.59 11.54 16.66
CA PRO A 113 -9.30 12.73 15.87
C PRO A 113 -10.00 13.96 16.44
N ASP A 114 -9.34 15.10 16.32
CA ASP A 114 -9.92 16.39 16.67
C ASP A 114 -10.88 16.83 15.54
N TYR A 115 -12.07 16.23 15.54
CA TYR A 115 -13.05 16.46 14.49
C TYR A 115 -13.45 17.94 14.38
N ALA A 116 -13.57 18.64 15.50
CA ALA A 116 -13.90 20.05 15.50
C ALA A 116 -12.83 20.89 14.78
N ARG A 117 -11.56 20.63 15.06
CA ARG A 117 -10.42 21.30 14.38
C ARG A 117 -10.35 20.95 12.89
N LEU A 118 -10.78 19.75 12.51
CA LEU A 118 -10.88 19.34 11.12
C LEU A 118 -12.15 19.85 10.41
N GLY A 119 -13.02 20.55 11.11
CA GLY A 119 -14.31 21.03 10.57
C GLY A 119 -15.32 19.90 10.34
N LEU A 120 -15.21 18.82 11.09
CA LEU A 120 -16.05 17.62 10.95
C LEU A 120 -16.89 17.38 12.21
N GLN A 121 -18.01 16.67 12.04
CA GLN A 121 -18.85 16.22 13.16
C GLN A 121 -18.44 14.85 13.71
N GLY A 122 -17.68 14.09 12.94
CA GLY A 122 -17.25 12.73 13.23
C GLY A 122 -16.89 11.98 11.95
N LEU A 123 -16.85 10.66 12.02
CA LEU A 123 -16.64 9.80 10.85
C LEU A 123 -17.94 9.64 10.07
N ASP A 124 -17.93 10.00 8.80
CA ASP A 124 -19.04 9.69 7.89
C ASP A 124 -18.86 8.30 7.22
N ALA A 125 -19.88 7.88 6.50
CA ALA A 125 -19.89 6.58 5.82
C ALA A 125 -18.77 6.45 4.77
N ASN A 126 -18.40 7.53 4.08
CA ASN A 126 -17.35 7.54 3.08
C ASN A 126 -15.98 7.35 3.71
N MET A 127 -15.71 8.00 4.84
CA MET A 127 -14.47 7.85 5.59
C MET A 127 -14.32 6.41 6.11
N VAL A 128 -15.39 5.84 6.66
CA VAL A 128 -15.40 4.45 7.13
C VAL A 128 -15.16 3.49 5.96
N ALA A 129 -15.79 3.72 4.81
CA ALA A 129 -15.55 2.93 3.60
C ALA A 129 -14.10 3.03 3.11
N LEU A 130 -13.49 4.23 3.16
CA LEU A 130 -12.08 4.43 2.85
C LEU A 130 -11.17 3.64 3.81
N PHE A 131 -11.45 3.65 5.10
CA PHE A 131 -10.68 2.86 6.07
C PHE A 131 -10.80 1.36 5.80
N LYS A 132 -12.00 0.87 5.50
CA LYS A 132 -12.22 -0.52 5.11
C LYS A 132 -11.43 -0.88 3.84
N LYS A 133 -11.41 0.00 2.84
CA LYS A 133 -10.59 -0.15 1.63
C LYS A 133 -9.10 -0.23 1.97
N ARG A 134 -8.59 0.63 2.85
CA ARG A 134 -7.18 0.60 3.29
C ARG A 134 -6.82 -0.69 4.04
N VAL A 135 -7.74 -1.25 4.81
CA VAL A 135 -7.55 -2.55 5.47
C VAL A 135 -7.52 -3.70 4.45
N CYS A 136 -8.34 -3.64 3.40
CA CYS A 136 -8.23 -4.56 2.26
C CYS A 136 -6.89 -4.43 1.54
N ASP A 137 -6.37 -3.22 1.37
CA ASP A 137 -5.05 -2.97 0.78
C ASP A 137 -3.95 -3.68 1.59
N ILE A 138 -3.99 -3.58 2.92
CA ILE A 138 -3.02 -4.27 3.80
C ILE A 138 -3.10 -5.79 3.60
N ALA A 139 -4.30 -6.35 3.55
CA ALA A 139 -4.49 -7.77 3.30
C ALA A 139 -3.92 -8.24 1.95
N ALA A 140 -4.02 -7.38 0.93
CA ALA A 140 -3.52 -7.65 -0.42
C ALA A 140 -1.99 -7.71 -0.51
N VAL A 141 -1.31 -6.79 0.22
CA VAL A 141 0.15 -6.59 0.10
C VAL A 141 0.95 -7.24 1.21
N THR A 142 0.29 -7.85 2.20
CA THR A 142 0.97 -8.60 3.25
C THR A 142 1.45 -9.94 2.70
N ASP A 143 2.68 -10.31 3.04
CA ASP A 143 3.23 -11.62 2.69
C ASP A 143 2.62 -12.72 3.58
N HIS A 144 1.93 -13.65 2.96
CA HIS A 144 1.31 -14.79 3.61
C HIS A 144 2.11 -16.10 3.44
N SER A 145 3.30 -16.05 2.84
CA SER A 145 4.09 -17.26 2.52
C SER A 145 4.61 -17.98 3.76
N ILE A 146 4.97 -17.24 4.81
CA ILE A 146 5.53 -17.79 6.04
C ILE A 146 4.43 -18.16 7.03
N LYS A 147 3.42 -17.29 7.19
CA LYS A 147 2.30 -17.48 8.11
C LYS A 147 1.06 -16.78 7.57
N SER A 148 -0.08 -17.44 7.63
CA SER A 148 -1.34 -16.79 7.29
C SER A 148 -1.61 -15.62 8.23
N VAL A 149 -1.61 -14.42 7.70
CA VAL A 149 -1.96 -13.19 8.43
C VAL A 149 -3.45 -12.92 8.23
N LYS A 150 -4.15 -12.74 9.33
CA LYS A 150 -5.57 -12.38 9.31
C LYS A 150 -5.69 -10.87 9.48
N VAL A 151 -6.46 -10.26 8.62
CA VAL A 151 -6.74 -8.80 8.68
C VAL A 151 -8.23 -8.62 8.95
N GLY A 152 -8.56 -7.79 9.91
CA GLY A 152 -9.94 -7.55 10.33
C GLY A 152 -10.29 -6.06 10.29
N PHE A 153 -11.56 -5.79 10.11
CA PHE A 153 -12.16 -4.46 10.18
C PHE A 153 -13.48 -4.53 10.93
N ASN A 154 -13.61 -3.75 12.01
CA ASN A 154 -14.80 -3.77 12.90
C ASN A 154 -15.24 -5.18 13.29
N ASP A 155 -14.30 -5.96 13.84
CA ASP A 155 -14.48 -7.34 14.31
C ASP A 155 -14.81 -8.39 13.22
N GLU A 156 -14.86 -7.98 11.94
CA GLU A 156 -15.03 -8.88 10.81
C GLU A 156 -13.71 -9.14 10.08
N LEU A 157 -13.45 -10.39 9.72
CA LEU A 157 -12.30 -10.71 8.87
C LEU A 157 -12.50 -10.20 7.45
N VAL A 158 -11.48 -9.55 6.92
CA VAL A 158 -11.45 -9.12 5.51
C VAL A 158 -11.28 -10.36 4.63
N PRO A 159 -12.19 -10.59 3.65
CA PRO A 159 -12.15 -11.77 2.79
C PRO A 159 -11.14 -11.62 1.62
N VAL A 160 -9.94 -11.15 1.93
CA VAL A 160 -8.82 -11.00 0.99
C VAL A 160 -7.60 -11.68 1.61
N LYS A 161 -7.09 -12.71 0.97
CA LYS A 161 -5.96 -13.53 1.46
C LYS A 161 -4.68 -13.33 0.64
N ASN A 162 -4.77 -12.74 -0.53
CA ASN A 162 -3.65 -12.51 -1.43
C ASN A 162 -3.98 -11.41 -2.46
N PHE A 163 -2.98 -11.03 -3.25
CA PHE A 163 -3.12 -9.98 -4.25
C PHE A 163 -4.13 -10.34 -5.36
N GLN A 164 -4.21 -11.61 -5.77
CA GLN A 164 -5.17 -12.03 -6.79
C GLN A 164 -6.62 -11.86 -6.33
N GLN A 165 -6.93 -12.24 -5.08
CA GLN A 165 -8.26 -12.03 -4.49
C GLN A 165 -8.58 -10.54 -4.31
N TYR A 166 -7.58 -9.71 -4.11
CA TYR A 166 -7.75 -8.27 -4.09
C TYR A 166 -8.15 -7.72 -5.47
N VAL A 167 -7.51 -8.21 -6.54
CA VAL A 167 -7.90 -7.88 -7.91
C VAL A 167 -9.36 -8.25 -8.18
N ASP A 168 -9.81 -9.40 -7.66
CA ASP A 168 -11.20 -9.84 -7.77
C ASP A 168 -12.21 -8.81 -7.22
N ARG A 169 -11.81 -8.00 -6.24
CA ARG A 169 -12.68 -6.95 -5.66
C ARG A 169 -12.94 -5.79 -6.61
N TYR A 170 -12.08 -5.60 -7.59
CA TYR A 170 -12.23 -4.54 -8.61
C TYR A 170 -12.93 -5.03 -9.88
N VAL A 171 -12.61 -6.22 -10.31
CA VAL A 171 -12.99 -6.72 -11.64
C VAL A 171 -13.91 -7.94 -11.62
N GLY A 172 -14.30 -8.41 -10.42
CA GLY A 172 -15.10 -9.63 -10.28
C GLY A 172 -14.24 -10.90 -10.27
N SER A 173 -14.88 -12.05 -10.15
CA SER A 173 -14.19 -13.35 -10.10
C SER A 173 -13.54 -13.70 -11.45
N LYS A 174 -12.59 -14.64 -11.45
CA LYS A 174 -11.94 -15.13 -12.68
C LYS A 174 -12.92 -15.72 -13.69
N GLY A 175 -14.05 -16.25 -13.23
CA GLY A 175 -15.09 -16.78 -14.10
C GLY A 175 -15.91 -15.71 -14.79
N GLU A 176 -16.03 -14.52 -14.19
CA GLU A 176 -16.80 -13.41 -14.72
C GLU A 176 -15.96 -12.48 -15.60
N THR A 177 -14.75 -12.17 -15.17
CA THR A 177 -13.87 -11.25 -15.88
C THR A 177 -12.48 -11.82 -16.05
N LYS A 178 -12.05 -11.91 -17.32
CA LYS A 178 -10.69 -12.38 -17.64
C LYS A 178 -9.64 -11.36 -17.21
N ARG A 179 -8.58 -11.87 -16.62
CA ARG A 179 -7.38 -11.10 -16.26
C ARG A 179 -6.15 -11.96 -16.43
N ILE A 180 -5.03 -11.33 -16.63
CA ILE A 180 -3.72 -11.96 -16.74
C ILE A 180 -2.91 -11.57 -15.52
N TYR A 181 -2.32 -12.54 -14.86
CA TYR A 181 -1.51 -12.38 -13.66
C TYR A 181 -0.11 -12.91 -13.89
N GLU A 182 0.89 -12.21 -13.37
CA GLU A 182 2.28 -12.64 -13.36
C GLU A 182 2.98 -12.18 -12.08
N THR A 183 3.88 -13.01 -11.60
CA THR A 183 4.88 -12.63 -10.60
C THR A 183 6.24 -13.08 -11.11
N THR A 184 7.26 -12.21 -11.00
CA THR A 184 8.60 -12.51 -11.49
C THR A 184 9.52 -12.96 -10.36
N ASP A 185 9.29 -12.41 -9.16
CA ASP A 185 9.97 -12.75 -7.92
C ASP A 185 9.15 -12.23 -6.73
N GLU A 186 9.70 -12.28 -5.54
CA GLU A 186 9.03 -11.79 -4.33
C GLU A 186 8.76 -10.29 -4.33
N ARG A 187 9.44 -9.52 -5.19
CA ARG A 187 9.39 -8.05 -5.23
C ARG A 187 8.41 -7.49 -6.26
N TRP A 188 7.98 -8.28 -7.23
CA TRP A 188 7.13 -7.81 -8.33
C TRP A 188 5.98 -8.76 -8.58
N GLU A 189 4.78 -8.23 -8.47
CA GLU A 189 3.53 -8.95 -8.69
C GLU A 189 2.54 -8.00 -9.37
N TYR A 190 1.96 -8.44 -10.48
CA TYR A 190 1.07 -7.59 -11.26
C TYR A 190 0.00 -8.39 -12.01
N ALA A 191 -1.08 -7.71 -12.30
CA ALA A 191 -2.18 -8.22 -13.12
C ALA A 191 -2.69 -7.16 -14.07
N VAL A 192 -3.20 -7.60 -15.22
CA VAL A 192 -3.83 -6.76 -16.22
C VAL A 192 -5.24 -7.27 -16.49
N ALA A 193 -6.20 -6.35 -16.48
CA ALA A 193 -7.55 -6.54 -16.97
C ALA A 193 -7.87 -5.47 -18.01
N LEU A 194 -8.98 -5.61 -18.74
CA LEU A 194 -9.45 -4.56 -19.63
C LEU A 194 -10.00 -3.39 -18.83
N ALA A 195 -9.65 -2.18 -19.21
CA ALA A 195 -10.18 -0.96 -18.61
C ALA A 195 -11.68 -0.83 -18.91
N PRO A 196 -12.52 -0.59 -17.88
CA PRO A 196 -13.98 -0.61 -18.06
C PRO A 196 -14.50 0.52 -18.95
N ASN A 197 -13.81 1.66 -19.01
CA ASN A 197 -14.25 2.85 -19.75
C ASN A 197 -13.30 3.27 -20.87
N GLN A 198 -12.44 2.36 -21.36
CA GLN A 198 -11.40 2.66 -22.34
C GLN A 198 -10.47 3.82 -21.90
N GLU A 199 -10.24 3.90 -20.62
CA GLU A 199 -9.32 4.85 -20.01
C GLU A 199 -8.35 4.09 -19.09
N PHE A 200 -7.06 4.40 -19.21
CA PHE A 200 -6.04 3.77 -18.37
C PHE A 200 -6.34 4.01 -16.89
N THR A 201 -6.43 2.92 -16.15
CA THR A 201 -6.55 2.93 -14.70
C THR A 201 -5.48 2.07 -14.06
N GLN A 202 -5.09 2.41 -12.84
CA GLN A 202 -4.08 1.67 -12.11
C GLN A 202 -4.41 1.58 -10.63
N VAL A 203 -4.04 0.48 -10.01
CA VAL A 203 -4.02 0.27 -8.58
C VAL A 203 -2.63 -0.24 -8.23
N SER A 204 -1.85 0.56 -7.54
CA SER A 204 -0.44 0.24 -7.31
C SER A 204 0.01 0.45 -5.88
N PHE A 205 1.05 -0.32 -5.52
CA PHE A 205 1.65 -0.33 -4.19
C PHE A 205 3.17 -0.35 -4.29
N VAL A 206 3.81 0.35 -3.38
CA VAL A 206 5.27 0.30 -3.16
C VAL A 206 5.52 0.07 -1.68
N ASN A 207 6.24 -1.00 -1.34
CA ASN A 207 6.58 -1.35 0.05
C ASN A 207 5.32 -1.36 0.96
N GLY A 208 4.21 -1.87 0.46
CA GLY A 208 2.93 -1.92 1.17
C GLY A 208 2.13 -0.61 1.18
N ILE A 209 2.63 0.46 0.57
CA ILE A 209 1.96 1.76 0.50
C ILE A 209 1.16 1.86 -0.80
N CYS A 210 -0.12 2.22 -0.69
CA CYS A 210 -0.95 2.51 -1.85
C CYS A 210 -0.50 3.80 -2.54
N THR A 211 0.01 3.68 -3.77
CA THR A 211 0.40 4.82 -4.61
C THR A 211 -0.78 5.24 -5.50
N PHE A 212 -1.69 5.99 -4.92
CA PHE A 212 -2.96 6.35 -5.57
C PHE A 212 -2.78 7.08 -6.90
N LYS A 213 -1.75 7.91 -7.01
CA LYS A 213 -1.41 8.64 -8.25
C LYS A 213 -0.42 7.89 -9.14
N GLY A 214 -0.06 6.66 -8.79
CA GLY A 214 0.91 5.88 -9.53
C GLY A 214 2.36 6.26 -9.22
N GLY A 215 3.20 6.26 -10.24
CA GLY A 215 4.61 6.60 -10.10
C GLY A 215 5.50 5.90 -11.13
N LYS A 216 6.80 6.01 -10.94
CA LYS A 216 7.81 5.44 -11.85
C LYS A 216 7.77 3.92 -11.95
N HIS A 217 7.28 3.22 -10.93
CA HIS A 217 7.06 1.77 -10.99
C HIS A 217 5.94 1.39 -11.97
N VAL A 218 4.86 2.18 -11.99
CA VAL A 218 3.76 2.01 -12.96
C VAL A 218 4.26 2.29 -14.37
N ASP A 219 4.98 3.39 -14.57
CA ASP A 219 5.57 3.74 -15.87
C ASP A 219 6.55 2.66 -16.37
N TYR A 220 7.32 2.06 -15.45
CA TYR A 220 8.29 1.02 -15.76
C TYR A 220 7.63 -0.26 -16.31
N ILE A 221 6.55 -0.71 -15.69
CA ILE A 221 5.81 -1.89 -16.14
C ILE A 221 4.99 -1.55 -17.41
N MET A 222 4.26 -0.44 -17.41
CA MET A 222 3.45 -0.04 -18.57
C MET A 222 4.29 0.27 -19.81
N GLY A 223 5.46 0.85 -19.64
CA GLY A 223 6.39 1.08 -20.75
C GLY A 223 6.84 -0.21 -21.43
N GLN A 224 7.07 -1.27 -20.64
CA GLN A 224 7.38 -2.59 -21.19
C GLN A 224 6.17 -3.22 -21.89
N ILE A 225 5.00 -3.18 -21.25
CA ILE A 225 3.75 -3.74 -21.79
C ILE A 225 3.42 -3.07 -23.14
N THR A 226 3.38 -1.76 -23.19
CA THR A 226 2.99 -1.04 -24.42
C THR A 226 3.97 -1.28 -25.55
N ARG A 227 5.28 -1.18 -25.29
CA ARG A 227 6.32 -1.45 -26.31
C ARG A 227 6.23 -2.87 -26.84
N LYS A 228 6.20 -3.85 -25.96
CA LYS A 228 6.14 -5.27 -26.36
C LYS A 228 4.84 -5.63 -27.08
N LEU A 229 3.71 -5.02 -26.70
CA LEU A 229 2.44 -5.20 -27.42
C LEU A 229 2.45 -4.56 -28.80
N CYS A 230 3.01 -3.36 -28.95
CA CYS A 230 3.20 -2.75 -30.26
C CYS A 230 4.00 -3.66 -31.19
N ASP A 231 5.14 -4.17 -30.70
CA ASP A 231 6.01 -5.08 -31.49
C ASP A 231 5.30 -6.41 -31.80
N TYR A 232 4.56 -6.96 -30.87
CA TYR A 232 3.80 -8.20 -31.05
C TYR A 232 2.70 -8.04 -32.11
N ILE A 233 1.94 -6.94 -32.07
CA ILE A 233 0.85 -6.65 -32.99
C ILE A 233 1.42 -6.39 -34.39
N GLU A 234 2.49 -5.60 -34.52
CA GLU A 234 3.14 -5.31 -35.80
C GLU A 234 3.66 -6.59 -36.47
N LYS A 235 4.28 -7.49 -35.70
CA LYS A 235 4.73 -8.78 -36.21
C LYS A 235 3.59 -9.67 -36.69
N ARG A 236 2.47 -9.71 -35.97
CA ARG A 236 1.34 -10.59 -36.26
C ARG A 236 0.36 -10.05 -37.30
N LYS A 237 0.05 -8.78 -37.23
CA LYS A 237 -1.00 -8.14 -38.03
C LYS A 237 -0.46 -7.22 -39.12
N LYS A 238 0.86 -6.91 -39.07
CA LYS A 238 1.49 -5.92 -39.98
C LYS A 238 0.88 -4.50 -39.85
N ILE A 239 0.28 -4.21 -38.71
CA ILE A 239 -0.33 -2.93 -38.37
C ILE A 239 0.48 -2.27 -37.27
N LYS A 240 0.84 -1.00 -37.43
CA LYS A 240 1.47 -0.17 -36.41
C LYS A 240 0.41 0.48 -35.55
N VAL A 241 0.40 0.14 -34.26
CA VAL A 241 -0.51 0.71 -33.27
C VAL A 241 0.26 1.68 -32.36
N SER A 242 -0.43 2.71 -31.86
CA SER A 242 0.20 3.65 -30.92
C SER A 242 0.22 3.07 -29.50
N PRO A 243 1.27 3.36 -28.70
CA PRO A 243 1.29 3.00 -27.28
C PRO A 243 0.08 3.51 -26.49
N THR A 244 -0.44 4.69 -26.85
CA THR A 244 -1.62 5.30 -26.22
C THR A 244 -2.86 4.44 -26.43
N ALA A 245 -3.10 3.97 -27.66
CA ALA A 245 -4.25 3.12 -27.98
C ALA A 245 -4.24 1.79 -27.22
N ILE A 246 -3.05 1.28 -26.88
CA ILE A 246 -2.89 0.10 -26.01
C ILE A 246 -3.15 0.46 -24.56
N LYS A 247 -2.53 1.54 -24.07
CA LYS A 247 -2.60 1.96 -22.68
C LYS A 247 -4.05 2.25 -22.24
N GLU A 248 -4.84 2.89 -23.07
CA GLU A 248 -6.25 3.22 -22.81
C GLU A 248 -7.14 2.00 -22.55
N GLN A 249 -6.73 0.82 -23.00
CA GLN A 249 -7.48 -0.42 -22.81
C GLN A 249 -7.11 -1.18 -21.55
N ILE A 250 -6.11 -0.72 -20.80
CA ILE A 250 -5.50 -1.48 -19.70
C ILE A 250 -5.89 -0.91 -18.34
N MET A 251 -6.32 -1.81 -17.47
CA MET A 251 -6.34 -1.63 -16.02
C MET A 251 -5.19 -2.44 -15.42
N LEU A 252 -4.23 -1.74 -14.82
CA LEU A 252 -3.04 -2.34 -14.21
C LEU A 252 -3.19 -2.42 -12.70
N PHE A 253 -2.91 -3.60 -12.15
CA PHE A 253 -2.71 -3.84 -10.73
C PHE A 253 -1.23 -4.18 -10.52
N LEU A 254 -0.55 -3.46 -9.65
CA LEU A 254 0.89 -3.62 -9.42
C LEU A 254 1.24 -3.53 -7.95
N ARG A 255 1.99 -4.50 -7.48
CA ARG A 255 2.64 -4.48 -6.18
C ARG A 255 4.15 -4.66 -6.39
N CYS A 256 4.95 -3.80 -5.80
CA CYS A 256 6.40 -3.94 -5.87
C CYS A 256 7.09 -3.46 -4.59
N ASP A 257 8.31 -3.97 -4.41
CA ASP A 257 9.21 -3.56 -3.34
C ASP A 257 10.44 -2.86 -3.93
N VAL A 258 10.67 -1.63 -3.47
CA VAL A 258 11.72 -0.73 -3.95
C VAL A 258 12.66 -0.38 -2.79
N VAL A 259 13.95 -0.40 -3.06
CA VAL A 259 14.96 -0.01 -2.06
C VAL A 259 14.94 1.51 -1.88
N ASN A 260 14.82 1.96 -0.64
CA ASN A 260 14.83 3.38 -0.27
C ASN A 260 13.96 4.26 -1.19
N PRO A 261 12.65 4.00 -1.31
CA PRO A 261 11.79 4.73 -2.22
C PRO A 261 11.67 6.20 -1.82
N SER A 262 11.47 7.07 -2.79
CA SER A 262 11.13 8.47 -2.60
C SER A 262 9.75 8.78 -3.20
N PHE A 263 9.05 9.72 -2.59
CA PHE A 263 7.71 10.14 -2.97
C PHE A 263 7.67 11.65 -3.15
N ASP A 264 6.71 12.14 -3.91
CA ASP A 264 6.52 13.57 -4.17
C ASP A 264 5.99 14.35 -2.96
N SER A 265 5.31 13.66 -2.03
CA SER A 265 4.69 14.25 -0.86
C SER A 265 4.66 13.30 0.34
N GLN A 266 4.28 13.83 1.50
CA GLN A 266 4.13 13.03 2.74
C GLN A 266 2.97 12.03 2.67
N THR A 267 1.96 12.25 1.84
CA THR A 267 0.88 11.30 1.60
C THR A 267 1.31 10.07 0.80
N LYS A 268 2.49 10.14 0.14
CA LYS A 268 3.11 9.04 -0.61
C LYS A 268 2.23 8.51 -1.75
N ASP A 269 1.48 9.40 -2.36
CA ASP A 269 0.55 9.05 -3.43
C ASP A 269 1.25 8.73 -4.76
N TYR A 270 2.44 9.30 -4.98
CA TYR A 270 3.23 9.13 -6.18
C TYR A 270 4.69 8.78 -5.85
N MET A 271 5.18 7.65 -6.38
CA MET A 271 6.56 7.22 -6.20
C MET A 271 7.45 7.74 -7.33
N ASN A 272 8.44 8.57 -7.00
CA ASN A 272 9.29 9.26 -7.97
C ASN A 272 10.71 8.70 -8.12
N THR A 273 11.03 7.60 -7.45
CA THR A 273 12.33 6.93 -7.59
C THR A 273 12.54 6.44 -9.02
N PRO A 274 13.65 6.79 -9.69
CA PRO A 274 13.97 6.27 -11.02
C PRO A 274 14.15 4.76 -11.03
N SER A 275 13.78 4.09 -12.12
CA SER A 275 13.85 2.63 -12.25
C SER A 275 15.27 2.04 -12.03
N ALA A 276 16.30 2.76 -12.43
CA ALA A 276 17.68 2.36 -12.17
C ALA A 276 18.06 2.25 -10.68
N LYS A 277 17.25 2.85 -9.79
CA LYS A 277 17.46 2.85 -8.33
C LYS A 277 16.48 1.96 -7.58
N PHE A 278 15.68 1.14 -8.24
CA PHE A 278 14.70 0.27 -7.57
C PHE A 278 15.34 -0.81 -6.69
N GLY A 279 16.59 -1.17 -6.98
CA GLY A 279 17.29 -2.25 -6.29
C GLY A 279 16.92 -3.65 -6.78
N SER A 280 16.06 -3.74 -7.78
CA SER A 280 15.68 -4.95 -8.51
C SER A 280 15.23 -4.59 -9.92
N THR A 281 15.18 -5.60 -10.79
CA THR A 281 14.65 -5.48 -12.15
C THR A 281 13.46 -6.42 -12.32
N CYS A 282 12.49 -6.01 -13.13
CA CYS A 282 11.38 -6.84 -13.52
C CYS A 282 11.25 -6.83 -15.03
N GLN A 283 11.26 -8.01 -15.64
CA GLN A 283 10.99 -8.16 -17.08
C GLN A 283 9.63 -8.80 -17.28
N VAL A 284 8.73 -8.07 -17.90
CA VAL A 284 7.42 -8.59 -18.30
C VAL A 284 7.63 -9.67 -19.36
N SER A 285 7.13 -10.87 -19.11
CA SER A 285 7.34 -12.02 -19.99
C SER A 285 6.62 -11.87 -21.34
N ASP A 286 7.15 -12.49 -22.37
CA ASP A 286 6.50 -12.52 -23.69
C ASP A 286 5.18 -13.32 -23.64
N THR A 287 5.11 -14.34 -22.80
CA THR A 287 3.86 -15.09 -22.55
C THR A 287 2.78 -14.21 -21.96
N PHE A 288 3.13 -13.33 -21.02
CA PHE A 288 2.20 -12.36 -20.44
C PHE A 288 1.67 -11.38 -21.50
N ILE A 289 2.55 -10.88 -22.37
CA ILE A 289 2.20 -10.00 -23.48
C ILE A 289 1.26 -10.67 -24.47
N GLU A 290 1.53 -11.90 -24.85
CA GLU A 290 0.66 -12.70 -25.75
C GLU A 290 -0.73 -12.87 -25.15
N LYS A 291 -0.83 -13.17 -23.87
CA LYS A 291 -2.12 -13.31 -23.17
C LYS A 291 -2.89 -12.00 -23.11
N ILE A 292 -2.22 -10.87 -22.90
CA ILE A 292 -2.86 -9.54 -22.95
C ILE A 292 -3.41 -9.27 -24.38
N ALA A 293 -2.62 -9.53 -25.40
CA ALA A 293 -3.08 -9.36 -26.78
C ALA A 293 -4.36 -10.17 -27.06
N LYS A 294 -4.41 -11.42 -26.60
CA LYS A 294 -5.58 -12.32 -26.74
C LYS A 294 -6.76 -11.94 -25.83
N LEU A 295 -6.56 -11.08 -24.85
CA LEU A 295 -7.63 -10.59 -23.98
C LEU A 295 -8.61 -9.66 -24.71
N GLY A 296 -8.21 -9.13 -25.88
CA GLY A 296 -8.97 -8.21 -26.71
C GLY A 296 -8.21 -6.94 -27.09
N VAL A 297 -7.07 -6.66 -26.45
CA VAL A 297 -6.28 -5.43 -26.68
C VAL A 297 -5.80 -5.32 -28.14
N MET A 298 -5.34 -6.42 -28.74
CA MET A 298 -4.88 -6.43 -30.13
C MET A 298 -6.01 -6.12 -31.11
N ASP A 299 -7.17 -6.76 -30.97
CA ASP A 299 -8.29 -6.60 -31.89
C ASP A 299 -8.85 -5.17 -31.82
N VAL A 300 -9.01 -4.60 -30.62
CA VAL A 300 -9.48 -3.22 -30.45
C VAL A 300 -8.48 -2.22 -31.04
N ALA A 301 -7.17 -2.39 -30.77
CA ALA A 301 -6.14 -1.51 -31.29
C ALA A 301 -6.09 -1.52 -32.84
N CYS A 302 -6.23 -2.69 -33.49
CA CYS A 302 -6.28 -2.82 -34.93
C CYS A 302 -7.54 -2.17 -35.50
N SER A 303 -8.71 -2.43 -34.93
CA SER A 303 -9.98 -1.84 -35.37
C SER A 303 -9.99 -0.31 -35.32
N LEU A 304 -9.31 0.28 -34.33
CA LEU A 304 -9.18 1.74 -34.25
C LEU A 304 -8.33 2.33 -35.40
N ILE A 305 -7.32 1.62 -35.86
CA ILE A 305 -6.52 2.05 -37.03
C ILE A 305 -7.33 1.92 -38.30
N GLU A 306 -7.97 0.77 -38.55
CA GLU A 306 -8.82 0.53 -39.72
C GLU A 306 -9.94 1.56 -39.82
N ALA A 307 -10.58 1.92 -38.71
CA ALA A 307 -11.61 2.96 -38.68
C ALA A 307 -11.07 4.37 -38.99
N LYS A 308 -9.81 4.67 -38.66
CA LYS A 308 -9.16 5.93 -39.07
C LYS A 308 -8.82 5.96 -40.53
N ASP A 309 -8.29 4.87 -41.06
CA ASP A 309 -7.95 4.78 -42.50
C ASP A 309 -9.20 4.87 -43.38
N ASN A 310 -10.30 4.25 -42.98
CA ASN A 310 -11.58 4.34 -43.67
C ASN A 310 -12.25 5.73 -43.64
N LYS A 311 -11.87 6.59 -42.68
CA LYS A 311 -12.35 7.99 -42.62
C LYS A 311 -11.50 8.95 -43.44
N LEU A 312 -10.31 8.53 -43.83
CA LEU A 312 -9.36 9.30 -44.62
C LEU A 312 -9.44 8.94 -46.12
N ALA A 313 -10.07 7.81 -46.47
CA ALA A 313 -10.39 7.38 -47.84
C ALA A 313 -11.78 7.87 -48.26
#